data_c01149413acad351030e22ad64fec06c
#
_entry.id   c01149413acad351030e22ad64fec06c
#
_cell.length_a   1.000
_cell.length_b   1.000
_cell.length_c   1.000
_cell.angle_alpha   90.00
_cell.angle_beta   90.00
_cell.angle_gamma   90.00
#
_symmetry.space_group_name_H-M   'P 1'
#
loop_
_entity.id
_entity.type
_entity.pdbx_description
1 polymer ?
#
loop_
_entity_poly.entity_id
_entity_poly.type
_entity_poly.pdbx_seq_one_letter_code
_entity_poly.pdbx_strand_id
1 'polypeptide(L)'
;MKNINLITFAKQKVTIRLWSTLVVLTLMSCTAGEEIADLAIQNVTVIDAENGVREGQTVVVSSGMITAVQSSGEAVNATEVVDATGQYLIPGLWDFHVHLAYDERFTEAMPGLFLHHGVTSIRDTGGPLELVLPAVEDIRAEGATAPRVFFAGPLMDGEHVVYDGDPNPPLGIGNPDVETARENMARLADVGVDFVKIYEMVTPEVFSVLVEEATARGLPMDGHVPLSMQAREVGPHVQSLEHVRNIEMDCVANASSTVMERRGLLDNPDGLDGAALRSQLHGLYRIPSIEAYDEAQCGEVIASMMSTIQVPTLRLNSMALQHPFSRSDWDQVVEKLPETVNDWAAPEDGSMGGRSTDTTFPDWSLFLVGLMHEAGVPIGAGTDTPIAFAAPGYSLHSELEMLVRAGLSPMEALKSATIRPAEFFSLEDEMGTIEVGKLADLVLLERNPLDDITFSRSVQAVVTKGEFLSRSELDALVR
;
A
#
# COMPACT_ATOMS: atom_id res chain seq x y z
N MET A 1 -6.26 -54.56 -53.50
CA MET A 1 -7.40 -55.14 -54.24
C MET A 1 -8.66 -54.52 -53.65
N LYS A 2 -9.56 -54.04 -54.56
CA LYS A 2 -10.94 -53.56 -54.31
C LYS A 2 -11.10 -52.20 -53.64
N ASN A 3 -11.72 -51.26 -54.18
CA ASN A 3 -12.40 -50.85 -55.40
C ASN A 3 -12.99 -49.50 -55.07
N ILE A 4 -12.69 -48.59 -55.97
CA ILE A 4 -13.20 -47.20 -56.02
C ILE A 4 -14.66 -47.28 -56.50
N ASN A 5 -15.57 -46.51 -55.87
CA ASN A 5 -16.83 -46.13 -56.47
C ASN A 5 -16.98 -44.62 -56.53
N LEU A 6 -16.88 -44.10 -57.77
CA LEU A 6 -17.29 -42.77 -58.15
C LEU A 6 -18.81 -42.63 -58.10
N ILE A 7 -19.32 -41.60 -57.48
CA ILE A 7 -20.69 -41.16 -57.65
C ILE A 7 -20.69 -39.78 -58.34
N THR A 8 -21.25 -39.85 -59.56
CA THR A 8 -21.44 -38.70 -60.46
C THR A 8 -22.63 -37.85 -59.96
N PHE A 9 -22.42 -36.55 -59.71
CA PHE A 9 -23.55 -35.63 -59.46
C PHE A 9 -23.85 -34.79 -60.70
N ALA A 10 -25.12 -34.85 -61.08
CA ALA A 10 -25.73 -34.16 -62.23
C ALA A 10 -25.80 -32.65 -61.99
N LYS A 11 -25.46 -31.88 -63.02
CA LYS A 11 -25.63 -30.41 -63.09
C LYS A 11 -27.10 -30.03 -63.24
N GLN A 12 -27.70 -29.49 -62.22
CA GLN A 12 -28.99 -28.78 -62.27
C GLN A 12 -28.78 -27.29 -62.47
N LYS A 13 -29.26 -26.76 -63.60
CA LYS A 13 -29.22 -25.32 -63.89
C LYS A 13 -30.38 -24.64 -63.10
N VAL A 14 -30.02 -23.80 -62.16
CA VAL A 14 -30.94 -22.94 -61.45
C VAL A 14 -30.94 -21.57 -62.09
N THR A 15 -32.04 -21.15 -62.64
CA THR A 15 -32.26 -19.82 -63.25
C THR A 15 -32.62 -18.85 -62.13
N ILE A 16 -31.71 -17.96 -61.76
CA ILE A 16 -31.98 -16.89 -60.78
C ILE A 16 -32.66 -15.75 -61.48
N ARG A 17 -33.91 -15.48 -61.13
CA ARG A 17 -34.59 -14.22 -61.45
C ARG A 17 -34.14 -13.16 -60.45
N LEU A 18 -33.42 -12.12 -60.94
CA LEU A 18 -33.13 -10.92 -60.18
C LEU A 18 -34.45 -10.14 -59.93
N TRP A 19 -34.83 -10.11 -58.67
CA TRP A 19 -35.74 -9.08 -58.17
C TRP A 19 -34.92 -7.95 -57.55
N SER A 20 -34.92 -6.79 -58.18
CA SER A 20 -34.31 -5.58 -57.63
C SER A 20 -35.17 -5.04 -56.50
N THR A 21 -34.87 -5.41 -55.28
CA THR A 21 -35.44 -4.77 -54.09
C THR A 21 -34.53 -3.58 -53.75
N LEU A 22 -35.05 -2.39 -53.99
CA LEU A 22 -34.41 -1.13 -53.57
C LEU A 22 -34.49 -1.04 -52.04
N VAL A 23 -33.43 -1.41 -51.34
CA VAL A 23 -33.29 -1.19 -49.90
C VAL A 23 -32.88 0.28 -49.73
N VAL A 24 -33.85 1.13 -49.35
CA VAL A 24 -33.57 2.49 -48.87
C VAL A 24 -32.94 2.33 -47.48
N LEU A 25 -31.60 2.38 -47.38
CA LEU A 25 -30.91 2.58 -46.11
C LEU A 25 -31.24 4.00 -45.63
N THR A 26 -32.22 4.11 -44.76
CA THR A 26 -32.31 5.27 -43.85
C THR A 26 -31.12 5.19 -42.88
N LEU A 27 -30.11 5.98 -43.15
CA LEU A 27 -29.10 6.35 -42.16
C LEU A 27 -29.85 7.08 -41.02
N MET A 28 -30.26 6.32 -39.98
CA MET A 28 -30.53 6.95 -38.70
C MET A 28 -29.15 7.45 -38.22
N SER A 29 -28.88 8.72 -38.43
CA SER A 29 -27.91 9.47 -37.68
C SER A 29 -28.42 9.43 -36.22
N CYS A 30 -27.95 8.47 -35.43
CA CYS A 30 -27.92 8.64 -34.00
C CYS A 30 -26.99 9.84 -33.77
N THR A 31 -27.56 11.03 -33.57
CA THR A 31 -26.89 12.01 -32.75
C THR A 31 -26.69 11.34 -31.40
N ALA A 32 -25.49 10.79 -31.14
CA ALA A 32 -25.07 10.53 -29.80
C ALA A 32 -25.27 11.87 -29.09
N GLY A 33 -26.22 11.95 -28.18
CA GLY A 33 -26.30 13.08 -27.26
C GLY A 33 -24.91 13.15 -26.62
N GLU A 34 -24.34 14.35 -26.58
CA GLU A 34 -23.09 14.53 -25.81
C GLU A 34 -23.33 13.94 -24.42
N GLU A 35 -22.61 12.89 -24.10
CA GLU A 35 -22.70 12.23 -22.79
C GLU A 35 -22.16 13.24 -21.78
N ILE A 36 -23.02 13.65 -20.83
CA ILE A 36 -22.62 14.62 -19.80
C ILE A 36 -21.76 13.85 -18.80
N ALA A 37 -20.51 14.26 -18.66
CA ALA A 37 -19.60 13.68 -17.66
C ALA A 37 -20.04 14.05 -16.23
N ASP A 38 -19.61 13.28 -15.25
CA ASP A 38 -19.92 13.57 -13.85
C ASP A 38 -19.09 14.77 -13.36
N LEU A 39 -17.77 14.78 -13.66
CA LEU A 39 -16.81 15.77 -13.20
C LEU A 39 -15.82 16.15 -14.32
N ALA A 40 -15.45 17.43 -14.37
CA ALA A 40 -14.31 17.92 -15.14
C ALA A 40 -13.41 18.80 -14.27
N ILE A 41 -12.13 18.41 -14.12
CA ILE A 41 -11.10 19.22 -13.44
C ILE A 41 -10.29 19.91 -14.54
N GLN A 42 -10.41 21.23 -14.65
CA GLN A 42 -9.86 22.01 -15.76
C GLN A 42 -8.62 22.82 -15.33
N ASN A 43 -7.78 23.15 -16.31
CA ASN A 43 -6.61 24.03 -16.15
C ASN A 43 -5.56 23.54 -15.14
N VAL A 44 -5.52 22.23 -14.88
CA VAL A 44 -4.67 21.64 -13.85
C VAL A 44 -3.32 21.19 -14.42
N THR A 45 -2.28 21.21 -13.61
CA THR A 45 -1.02 20.49 -13.89
C THR A 45 -1.13 19.07 -13.34
N VAL A 46 -1.15 18.08 -14.23
CA VAL A 46 -1.16 16.66 -13.86
C VAL A 46 0.27 16.18 -13.59
N ILE A 47 0.47 15.48 -12.50
CA ILE A 47 1.74 14.86 -12.11
C ILE A 47 1.49 13.39 -11.80
N ASP A 48 2.09 12.49 -12.54
CA ASP A 48 2.14 11.08 -12.20
C ASP A 48 3.50 10.45 -12.58
N ALA A 49 3.85 9.36 -11.91
CA ALA A 49 5.19 8.81 -11.96
C ALA A 49 5.56 8.15 -13.30
N GLU A 50 4.56 7.73 -14.09
CA GLU A 50 4.80 7.06 -15.38
C GLU A 50 4.75 8.06 -16.55
N ASN A 51 3.88 9.08 -16.47
CA ASN A 51 3.66 10.04 -17.56
C ASN A 51 4.33 11.41 -17.31
N GLY A 52 4.94 11.58 -16.11
CA GLY A 52 5.61 12.81 -15.75
C GLY A 52 4.67 13.98 -15.48
N VAL A 53 5.11 15.21 -15.82
CA VAL A 53 4.38 16.46 -15.61
C VAL A 53 3.71 16.90 -16.89
N ARG A 54 2.40 17.14 -16.85
CA ARG A 54 1.58 17.61 -17.99
C ARG A 54 0.81 18.85 -17.57
N GLU A 55 1.26 20.00 -18.04
CA GLU A 55 0.62 21.30 -17.73
C GLU A 55 -0.64 21.53 -18.54
N GLY A 56 -1.56 22.35 -18.01
CA GLY A 56 -2.74 22.81 -18.70
C GLY A 56 -3.64 21.68 -19.20
N GLN A 57 -3.94 20.73 -18.34
CA GLN A 57 -4.81 19.60 -18.66
C GLN A 57 -6.24 19.82 -18.16
N THR A 58 -7.17 19.12 -18.80
CA THR A 58 -8.52 18.85 -18.30
C THR A 58 -8.66 17.35 -18.12
N VAL A 59 -8.99 16.92 -16.90
CA VAL A 59 -9.28 15.52 -16.58
C VAL A 59 -10.78 15.36 -16.41
N VAL A 60 -11.37 14.41 -17.15
CA VAL A 60 -12.81 14.15 -17.18
C VAL A 60 -13.11 12.81 -16.55
N VAL A 61 -14.09 12.79 -15.67
CA VAL A 61 -14.51 11.59 -14.93
C VAL A 61 -15.99 11.30 -15.24
N SER A 62 -16.28 10.03 -15.50
CA SER A 62 -17.65 9.51 -15.62
C SER A 62 -17.71 8.11 -15.01
N SER A 63 -18.74 7.86 -14.22
CA SER A 63 -18.99 6.56 -13.57
C SER A 63 -17.76 6.01 -12.81
N GLY A 64 -17.06 6.89 -12.12
CA GLY A 64 -15.89 6.52 -11.33
C GLY A 64 -14.60 6.25 -12.12
N MET A 65 -14.60 6.50 -13.42
CA MET A 65 -13.47 6.25 -14.33
C MET A 65 -12.99 7.55 -14.97
N ILE A 66 -11.69 7.65 -15.23
CA ILE A 66 -11.10 8.71 -16.05
C ILE A 66 -11.47 8.42 -17.51
N THR A 67 -12.29 9.27 -18.12
CA THR A 67 -12.76 9.12 -19.51
C THR A 67 -12.00 9.98 -20.51
N ALA A 68 -11.37 11.08 -20.05
CA ALA A 68 -10.47 11.87 -20.89
C ALA A 68 -9.38 12.55 -20.04
N VAL A 69 -8.21 12.70 -20.65
CA VAL A 69 -7.11 13.58 -20.20
C VAL A 69 -6.70 14.38 -21.45
N GLN A 70 -7.07 15.63 -21.50
CA GLN A 70 -6.94 16.46 -22.73
C GLN A 70 -6.42 17.85 -22.42
N SER A 71 -5.94 18.57 -23.42
CA SER A 71 -5.45 19.92 -23.23
C SER A 71 -6.57 20.87 -22.81
N SER A 72 -6.28 21.80 -21.90
CA SER A 72 -7.22 22.84 -21.49
C SER A 72 -7.65 23.69 -22.68
N GLY A 73 -8.95 24.07 -22.71
CA GLY A 73 -9.56 24.82 -23.78
C GLY A 73 -10.40 23.98 -24.75
N GLU A 74 -10.32 22.66 -24.68
CA GLU A 74 -11.29 21.77 -25.33
C GLU A 74 -12.61 21.80 -24.55
N ALA A 75 -13.73 21.83 -25.28
CA ALA A 75 -15.05 21.89 -24.67
C ALA A 75 -15.36 20.58 -23.93
N VAL A 76 -15.77 20.69 -22.69
CA VAL A 76 -16.24 19.57 -21.87
C VAL A 76 -17.61 19.90 -21.31
N ASN A 77 -18.54 18.96 -21.42
CA ASN A 77 -19.86 19.06 -20.81
C ASN A 77 -19.89 18.12 -19.59
N ALA A 78 -19.89 18.68 -18.39
CA ALA A 78 -19.90 17.92 -17.13
C ALA A 78 -20.91 18.51 -16.16
N THR A 79 -21.44 17.66 -15.26
CA THR A 79 -22.36 18.06 -14.19
C THR A 79 -21.66 18.97 -13.20
N GLU A 80 -20.41 18.64 -12.88
CA GLU A 80 -19.54 19.43 -12.01
C GLU A 80 -18.27 19.84 -12.76
N VAL A 81 -17.91 21.12 -12.65
CA VAL A 81 -16.69 21.66 -13.27
C VAL A 81 -15.87 22.39 -12.22
N VAL A 82 -14.64 21.95 -12.04
CA VAL A 82 -13.66 22.51 -11.10
C VAL A 82 -12.57 23.23 -11.88
N ASP A 83 -12.40 24.53 -11.68
CA ASP A 83 -11.25 25.28 -12.19
C ASP A 83 -10.07 25.13 -11.24
N ALA A 84 -9.07 24.36 -11.64
CA ALA A 84 -7.87 24.06 -10.88
C ALA A 84 -6.64 24.84 -11.40
N THR A 85 -6.86 26.07 -11.91
CA THR A 85 -5.78 26.95 -12.39
C THR A 85 -4.73 27.16 -11.30
N GLY A 86 -3.47 26.80 -11.59
CA GLY A 86 -2.33 26.92 -10.67
C GLY A 86 -2.24 25.81 -9.63
N GLN A 87 -3.08 24.80 -9.72
CA GLN A 87 -3.08 23.62 -8.83
C GLN A 87 -2.52 22.38 -9.54
N TYR A 88 -2.25 21.35 -8.74
CA TYR A 88 -1.58 20.13 -9.16
C TYR A 88 -2.44 18.91 -8.85
N LEU A 89 -2.64 18.05 -9.84
CA LEU A 89 -3.42 16.83 -9.71
C LEU A 89 -2.48 15.63 -9.73
N ILE A 90 -2.52 14.84 -8.67
CA ILE A 90 -1.78 13.58 -8.54
C ILE A 90 -2.76 12.41 -8.43
N PRO A 91 -2.34 11.15 -8.71
CA PRO A 91 -3.15 9.98 -8.36
C PRO A 91 -3.45 9.96 -6.87
N GLY A 92 -4.55 9.32 -6.50
CA GLY A 92 -4.90 9.09 -5.11
C GLY A 92 -3.79 8.37 -4.35
N LEU A 93 -3.48 8.84 -3.16
CA LEU A 93 -2.40 8.27 -2.36
C LEU A 93 -2.84 6.96 -1.69
N TRP A 94 -1.89 6.04 -1.58
CA TRP A 94 -2.02 4.84 -0.77
C TRP A 94 -1.22 4.97 0.53
N ASP A 95 -1.84 4.56 1.65
CA ASP A 95 -1.06 4.14 2.81
C ASP A 95 -0.94 2.61 2.77
N PHE A 96 0.27 2.15 2.41
CA PHE A 96 0.50 0.76 2.08
C PHE A 96 0.78 -0.13 3.29
N HIS A 97 0.65 0.41 4.52
CA HIS A 97 0.79 -0.31 5.77
C HIS A 97 -0.01 0.35 6.88
N VAL A 98 -1.19 -0.17 7.18
CA VAL A 98 -2.06 0.30 8.26
C VAL A 98 -2.60 -0.86 9.08
N HIS A 99 -3.16 -0.55 10.25
CA HIS A 99 -3.85 -1.50 11.13
C HIS A 99 -5.18 -0.91 11.61
N LEU A 100 -6.28 -1.30 11.00
CA LEU A 100 -7.63 -0.82 11.35
C LEU A 100 -8.08 -1.23 12.76
N ALA A 101 -7.54 -2.35 13.26
CA ALA A 101 -7.95 -2.95 14.52
C ALA A 101 -6.89 -2.88 15.63
N TYR A 102 -5.78 -2.14 15.45
CA TYR A 102 -4.73 -2.03 16.47
C TYR A 102 -5.18 -1.21 17.68
N ASP A 103 -5.89 -0.13 17.44
CA ASP A 103 -6.45 0.76 18.46
C ASP A 103 -7.88 1.15 18.06
N GLU A 104 -8.85 0.50 18.68
CA GLU A 104 -10.28 0.65 18.36
C GLU A 104 -10.79 2.10 18.48
N ARG A 105 -10.08 2.97 19.23
CA ARG A 105 -10.41 4.40 19.31
C ARG A 105 -10.36 5.11 17.97
N PHE A 106 -9.61 4.59 17.01
CA PHE A 106 -9.44 5.16 15.67
C PHE A 106 -10.36 4.54 14.63
N THR A 107 -10.81 3.30 14.79
CA THR A 107 -11.42 2.50 13.71
C THR A 107 -12.53 3.23 12.97
N GLU A 108 -13.46 3.89 13.69
CA GLU A 108 -14.57 4.64 13.07
C GLU A 108 -14.10 5.93 12.37
N ALA A 109 -13.07 6.60 12.89
CA ALA A 109 -12.60 7.88 12.36
C ALA A 109 -11.58 7.72 11.21
N MET A 110 -10.91 6.56 11.11
CA MET A 110 -9.85 6.34 10.12
C MET A 110 -10.26 6.66 8.68
N PRO A 111 -11.41 6.23 8.16
CA PRO A 111 -11.78 6.51 6.77
C PRO A 111 -11.81 8.00 6.45
N GLY A 112 -12.42 8.81 7.32
CA GLY A 112 -12.47 10.26 7.18
C GLY A 112 -11.08 10.91 7.28
N LEU A 113 -10.26 10.48 8.24
CA LEU A 113 -8.89 10.96 8.43
C LEU A 113 -8.01 10.66 7.21
N PHE A 114 -8.11 9.46 6.62
CA PHE A 114 -7.38 9.11 5.41
C PHE A 114 -7.76 10.02 4.25
N LEU A 115 -9.04 10.16 3.94
CA LEU A 115 -9.51 11.02 2.85
C LEU A 115 -9.15 12.49 3.07
N HIS A 116 -9.26 12.99 4.32
CA HIS A 116 -8.87 14.36 4.66
C HIS A 116 -7.44 14.70 4.25
N HIS A 117 -6.56 13.71 4.27
CA HIS A 117 -5.15 13.83 3.89
C HIS A 117 -4.82 13.29 2.48
N GLY A 118 -5.81 13.01 1.63
CA GLY A 118 -5.58 12.57 0.25
C GLY A 118 -5.27 11.08 0.10
N VAL A 119 -5.42 10.28 1.15
CA VAL A 119 -5.25 8.83 1.08
C VAL A 119 -6.57 8.21 0.62
N THR A 120 -6.60 7.70 -0.60
CA THR A 120 -7.78 7.10 -1.23
C THR A 120 -7.78 5.59 -1.24
N SER A 121 -6.66 4.98 -0.83
CA SER A 121 -6.53 3.52 -0.72
C SER A 121 -5.65 3.16 0.47
N ILE A 122 -5.98 2.07 1.14
CA ILE A 122 -5.24 1.56 2.29
C ILE A 122 -5.04 0.05 2.21
N ARG A 123 -3.92 -0.42 2.75
CA ARG A 123 -3.65 -1.84 2.94
C ARG A 123 -3.55 -2.16 4.43
N ASP A 124 -4.61 -2.82 4.98
CA ASP A 124 -4.61 -3.33 6.36
C ASP A 124 -3.74 -4.58 6.45
N THR A 125 -2.62 -4.47 7.15
CA THR A 125 -1.57 -5.48 7.22
C THR A 125 -1.70 -6.39 8.43
N GLY A 126 -2.80 -6.32 9.18
CA GLY A 126 -3.03 -7.29 10.22
C GLY A 126 -3.99 -6.86 11.32
N GLY A 127 -4.89 -7.78 11.65
CA GLY A 127 -5.83 -7.66 12.74
C GLY A 127 -6.72 -8.88 12.86
N PRO A 128 -7.34 -9.11 14.04
CA PRO A 128 -8.27 -10.22 14.24
C PRO A 128 -9.52 -10.04 13.35
N LEU A 129 -9.94 -11.12 12.70
CA LEU A 129 -11.04 -11.08 11.73
C LEU A 129 -12.33 -10.50 12.31
N GLU A 130 -12.60 -10.75 13.57
CA GLU A 130 -13.79 -10.24 14.28
C GLU A 130 -13.84 -8.72 14.42
N LEU A 131 -12.68 -8.04 14.34
CA LEU A 131 -12.59 -6.57 14.37
C LEU A 131 -12.39 -5.99 12.97
N VAL A 132 -11.57 -6.64 12.13
CA VAL A 132 -11.23 -6.13 10.79
C VAL A 132 -12.41 -6.25 9.83
N LEU A 133 -13.15 -7.38 9.83
CA LEU A 133 -14.22 -7.61 8.86
C LEU A 133 -15.36 -6.57 8.95
N PRO A 134 -15.89 -6.21 10.13
CA PRO A 134 -16.90 -5.17 10.22
C PRO A 134 -16.40 -3.83 9.67
N ALA A 135 -15.16 -3.42 10.00
CA ALA A 135 -14.57 -2.18 9.49
C ALA A 135 -14.41 -2.21 7.97
N VAL A 136 -13.97 -3.34 7.40
CA VAL A 136 -13.84 -3.53 5.94
C VAL A 136 -15.21 -3.51 5.27
N GLU A 137 -16.23 -4.14 5.85
CA GLU A 137 -17.60 -4.13 5.34
C GLU A 137 -18.17 -2.70 5.30
N ASP A 138 -17.97 -1.92 6.35
CA ASP A 138 -18.40 -0.51 6.42
C ASP A 138 -17.70 0.35 5.37
N ILE A 139 -16.38 0.20 5.20
CA ILE A 139 -15.58 0.92 4.21
C ILE A 139 -15.96 0.54 2.76
N ARG A 140 -16.33 -0.74 2.53
CA ARG A 140 -16.74 -1.27 1.23
C ARG A 140 -18.23 -1.08 0.93
N ALA A 141 -19.02 -0.61 1.88
CA ALA A 141 -20.46 -0.42 1.69
C ALA A 141 -20.76 0.52 0.51
N GLU A 142 -21.85 0.25 -0.22
CA GLU A 142 -22.28 1.09 -1.33
C GLU A 142 -22.58 2.52 -0.86
N GLY A 143 -21.97 3.51 -1.49
CA GLY A 143 -22.11 4.93 -1.13
C GLY A 143 -21.29 5.36 0.09
N ALA A 144 -20.43 4.52 0.64
CA ALA A 144 -19.54 4.91 1.73
C ALA A 144 -18.47 5.90 1.23
N THR A 145 -18.43 7.08 1.85
CA THR A 145 -17.34 8.06 1.66
C THR A 145 -16.12 7.59 2.43
N ALA A 146 -15.33 6.72 1.82
CA ALA A 146 -14.20 6.05 2.44
C ALA A 146 -13.14 5.67 1.38
N PRO A 147 -11.86 5.46 1.76
CA PRO A 147 -10.85 4.96 0.86
C PRO A 147 -11.19 3.54 0.37
N ARG A 148 -10.48 3.04 -0.63
CA ARG A 148 -10.47 1.60 -0.94
C ARG A 148 -9.68 0.87 0.13
N VAL A 149 -10.10 -0.34 0.49
CA VAL A 149 -9.41 -1.14 1.50
C VAL A 149 -9.06 -2.52 0.97
N PHE A 150 -7.82 -2.94 1.25
CA PHE A 150 -7.30 -4.28 1.03
C PHE A 150 -6.79 -4.80 2.37
N PHE A 151 -7.10 -6.05 2.73
CA PHE A 151 -6.82 -6.55 4.08
C PHE A 151 -6.27 -7.98 4.08
N ALA A 152 -5.40 -8.27 5.06
CA ALA A 152 -4.78 -9.58 5.26
C ALA A 152 -5.51 -10.46 6.30
N GLY A 153 -6.26 -9.86 7.22
CA GLY A 153 -6.66 -10.55 8.45
C GLY A 153 -5.47 -10.71 9.42
N PRO A 154 -5.45 -11.73 10.31
CA PRO A 154 -4.42 -11.86 11.31
C PRO A 154 -3.04 -12.13 10.74
N LEU A 155 -2.01 -11.66 11.45
CA LEU A 155 -0.60 -11.96 11.18
C LEU A 155 -0.36 -13.47 11.31
N MET A 156 0.18 -14.10 10.27
CA MET A 156 0.57 -15.52 10.29
C MET A 156 1.92 -15.64 11.01
N ASP A 157 1.91 -15.91 12.30
CA ASP A 157 3.11 -16.03 13.13
C ASP A 157 3.46 -17.52 13.40
N GLY A 158 4.55 -17.78 14.10
CA GLY A 158 4.98 -19.13 14.49
C GLY A 158 4.25 -19.68 15.73
N GLU A 159 4.91 -20.62 16.45
CA GLU A 159 4.40 -21.18 17.71
C GLU A 159 4.28 -20.08 18.79
N HIS A 160 5.27 -19.19 18.86
CA HIS A 160 5.34 -18.08 19.81
C HIS A 160 4.81 -16.80 19.15
N VAL A 161 3.53 -16.54 19.30
CA VAL A 161 2.88 -15.37 18.67
C VAL A 161 3.33 -14.09 19.38
N VAL A 162 3.79 -13.10 18.60
CA VAL A 162 4.24 -11.80 19.15
C VAL A 162 3.08 -10.92 19.58
N TYR A 163 2.00 -10.94 18.82
CA TYR A 163 0.78 -10.16 19.05
C TYR A 163 -0.35 -11.12 19.44
N ASP A 164 -0.28 -11.67 20.66
CA ASP A 164 -1.19 -12.71 21.16
C ASP A 164 -2.31 -12.19 22.09
N GLY A 165 -2.29 -10.90 22.44
CA GLY A 165 -3.28 -10.25 23.31
C GLY A 165 -2.75 -9.85 24.70
N ASP A 166 -1.50 -10.17 25.07
CA ASP A 166 -0.90 -9.79 26.35
C ASP A 166 0.65 -9.67 26.26
N PRO A 167 1.23 -8.47 26.38
CA PRO A 167 0.60 -7.16 26.56
C PRO A 167 0.18 -6.48 25.22
N ASN A 168 0.49 -7.08 24.09
CA ASN A 168 0.19 -6.54 22.77
C ASN A 168 -1.24 -6.88 22.35
N PRO A 169 -1.89 -6.09 21.45
CA PRO A 169 -3.20 -6.46 20.92
C PRO A 169 -3.16 -7.81 20.18
N PRO A 170 -4.28 -8.57 20.11
CA PRO A 170 -4.32 -9.90 19.52
C PRO A 170 -4.37 -9.86 17.99
N LEU A 171 -3.33 -9.37 17.32
CA LEU A 171 -3.29 -9.23 15.87
C LEU A 171 -2.85 -10.51 15.15
N GLY A 172 -2.17 -11.44 15.84
CA GLY A 172 -1.52 -12.61 15.26
C GLY A 172 -2.25 -13.91 15.53
N ILE A 173 -2.02 -14.92 14.68
CA ILE A 173 -2.40 -16.31 14.91
C ILE A 173 -1.17 -17.21 14.80
N GLY A 174 -1.12 -18.25 15.66
CA GLY A 174 -0.02 -19.19 15.70
C GLY A 174 -0.11 -20.26 14.62
N ASN A 175 1.06 -20.58 14.06
CA ASN A 175 1.26 -21.70 13.15
C ASN A 175 2.42 -22.55 13.67
N PRO A 176 2.18 -23.36 14.73
CA PRO A 176 3.22 -24.16 15.35
C PRO A 176 3.75 -25.27 14.43
N ASP A 177 2.97 -25.66 13.43
CA ASP A 177 3.30 -26.68 12.46
C ASP A 177 2.68 -26.41 11.09
N VAL A 178 3.06 -27.23 10.10
CA VAL A 178 2.63 -27.09 8.71
C VAL A 178 1.15 -27.40 8.49
N GLU A 179 0.54 -28.26 9.31
CA GLU A 179 -0.87 -28.60 9.20
C GLU A 179 -1.72 -27.42 9.63
N THR A 180 -1.43 -26.84 10.79
CA THR A 180 -2.09 -25.62 11.30
C THR A 180 -1.93 -24.46 10.32
N ALA A 181 -0.76 -24.31 9.68
CA ALA A 181 -0.55 -23.29 8.66
C ALA A 181 -1.49 -23.47 7.45
N ARG A 182 -1.68 -24.72 6.96
CA ARG A 182 -2.62 -25.03 5.88
C ARG A 182 -4.07 -24.73 6.26
N GLU A 183 -4.48 -25.11 7.47
CA GLU A 183 -5.82 -24.84 8.00
C GLU A 183 -6.09 -23.34 8.09
N ASN A 184 -5.16 -22.56 8.63
CA ASN A 184 -5.28 -21.12 8.73
C ASN A 184 -5.31 -20.45 7.35
N MET A 185 -4.47 -20.88 6.41
CA MET A 185 -4.50 -20.37 5.02
C MET A 185 -5.84 -20.66 4.33
N ALA A 186 -6.40 -21.85 4.51
CA ALA A 186 -7.72 -22.19 3.97
C ALA A 186 -8.80 -21.27 4.56
N ARG A 187 -8.78 -21.04 5.89
CA ARG A 187 -9.70 -20.14 6.58
C ARG A 187 -9.61 -18.70 6.07
N LEU A 188 -8.41 -18.17 5.88
CA LEU A 188 -8.23 -16.81 5.35
C LEU A 188 -8.75 -16.68 3.91
N ALA A 189 -8.46 -17.67 3.07
CA ALA A 189 -8.98 -17.70 1.70
C ALA A 189 -10.53 -17.80 1.66
N ASP A 190 -11.15 -18.59 2.54
CA ASP A 190 -12.60 -18.71 2.64
C ASP A 190 -13.27 -17.40 3.09
N VAL A 191 -12.58 -16.59 3.92
CA VAL A 191 -13.02 -15.26 4.35
C VAL A 191 -12.88 -14.23 3.21
N GLY A 192 -11.97 -14.48 2.25
CA GLY A 192 -11.75 -13.59 1.11
C GLY A 192 -10.78 -12.45 1.44
N VAL A 193 -9.68 -12.75 2.15
CA VAL A 193 -8.58 -11.79 2.32
C VAL A 193 -7.95 -11.45 0.96
N ASP A 194 -7.43 -10.24 0.81
CA ASP A 194 -6.81 -9.78 -0.43
C ASP A 194 -5.35 -10.22 -0.56
N PHE A 195 -4.69 -10.50 0.56
CA PHE A 195 -3.30 -10.96 0.65
C PHE A 195 -3.01 -11.63 1.99
N VAL A 196 -1.81 -12.15 2.20
CA VAL A 196 -1.39 -12.81 3.44
C VAL A 196 -0.21 -12.09 4.05
N LYS A 197 -0.21 -11.90 5.37
CA LYS A 197 0.88 -11.30 6.15
C LYS A 197 1.62 -12.34 6.97
N ILE A 198 2.91 -12.53 6.70
CA ILE A 198 3.81 -13.38 7.48
C ILE A 198 4.52 -12.55 8.55
N TYR A 199 4.71 -13.17 9.73
CA TYR A 199 5.35 -12.48 10.85
C TYR A 199 6.68 -13.14 11.28
N GLU A 200 7.29 -12.67 12.40
CA GLU A 200 8.71 -12.89 12.68
C GLU A 200 9.07 -14.26 13.29
N MET A 201 8.10 -14.98 13.89
CA MET A 201 8.39 -16.25 14.57
C MET A 201 8.16 -17.49 13.70
N VAL A 202 7.83 -17.32 12.43
CA VAL A 202 7.61 -18.43 11.50
C VAL A 202 8.90 -19.24 11.29
N THR A 203 8.77 -20.58 11.31
CA THR A 203 9.88 -21.48 10.97
C THR A 203 10.06 -21.61 9.44
N PRO A 204 11.23 -22.03 8.93
CA PRO A 204 11.44 -22.23 7.51
C PRO A 204 10.46 -23.23 6.87
N GLU A 205 10.08 -24.27 7.60
CA GLU A 205 9.14 -25.29 7.14
C GLU A 205 7.74 -24.72 6.99
N VAL A 206 7.27 -23.95 7.98
CA VAL A 206 5.97 -23.26 7.95
C VAL A 206 5.97 -22.18 6.86
N PHE A 207 7.04 -21.39 6.75
CA PHE A 207 7.20 -20.40 5.67
C PHE A 207 7.02 -21.02 4.28
N SER A 208 7.69 -22.16 4.04
CA SER A 208 7.60 -22.88 2.75
C SER A 208 6.16 -23.28 2.44
N VAL A 209 5.41 -23.75 3.43
CA VAL A 209 4.00 -24.14 3.27
C VAL A 209 3.13 -22.92 3.03
N LEU A 210 3.34 -21.81 3.75
CA LEU A 210 2.59 -20.56 3.52
C LEU A 210 2.78 -20.02 2.11
N VAL A 211 4.03 -20.07 1.57
CA VAL A 211 4.33 -19.71 0.18
C VAL A 211 3.61 -20.61 -0.81
N GLU A 212 3.64 -21.94 -0.59
CA GLU A 212 2.93 -22.92 -1.43
C GLU A 212 1.42 -22.63 -1.49
N GLU A 213 0.81 -22.44 -0.31
CA GLU A 213 -0.62 -22.23 -0.18
C GLU A 213 -1.10 -20.89 -0.74
N ALA A 214 -0.33 -19.81 -0.51
CA ALA A 214 -0.63 -18.49 -1.06
C ALA A 214 -0.53 -18.51 -2.60
N THR A 215 0.56 -19.10 -3.14
CA THR A 215 0.75 -19.24 -4.58
C THR A 215 -0.38 -20.04 -5.24
N ALA A 216 -0.79 -21.16 -4.62
CA ALA A 216 -1.88 -21.99 -5.13
C ALA A 216 -3.24 -21.26 -5.18
N ARG A 217 -3.42 -20.24 -4.35
CA ARG A 217 -4.63 -19.41 -4.27
C ARG A 217 -4.54 -18.10 -5.02
N GLY A 218 -3.36 -17.76 -5.55
CA GLY A 218 -3.11 -16.47 -6.20
C GLY A 218 -3.16 -15.28 -5.22
N LEU A 219 -2.87 -15.51 -3.94
CA LEU A 219 -2.80 -14.46 -2.93
C LEU A 219 -1.37 -13.89 -2.88
N PRO A 220 -1.20 -12.57 -3.02
CA PRO A 220 0.09 -11.94 -2.74
C PRO A 220 0.50 -12.15 -1.29
N MET A 221 1.80 -12.13 -1.05
CA MET A 221 2.37 -12.27 0.29
C MET A 221 3.13 -11.02 0.68
N ASP A 222 2.87 -10.57 1.86
CA ASP A 222 3.56 -9.51 2.57
C ASP A 222 4.18 -10.08 3.84
N GLY A 223 5.21 -9.48 4.39
CA GLY A 223 5.71 -9.94 5.67
C GLY A 223 6.93 -9.23 6.22
N HIS A 224 7.34 -9.72 7.38
CA HIS A 224 8.67 -9.47 7.93
C HIS A 224 9.61 -10.59 7.49
N VAL A 225 10.91 -10.34 7.50
CA VAL A 225 11.89 -11.44 7.45
C VAL A 225 11.79 -12.21 8.77
N PRO A 226 11.43 -13.50 8.75
CA PRO A 226 11.37 -14.30 9.98
C PRO A 226 12.74 -14.36 10.66
N LEU A 227 12.75 -14.32 11.99
CA LEU A 227 14.00 -14.38 12.77
C LEU A 227 14.76 -15.70 12.60
N SER A 228 14.06 -16.74 12.13
CA SER A 228 14.62 -18.04 11.79
C SER A 228 15.28 -18.11 10.41
N MET A 229 15.16 -17.05 9.58
CA MET A 229 15.55 -17.04 8.17
C MET A 229 16.43 -15.86 7.83
N GLN A 230 17.00 -15.86 6.63
CA GLN A 230 17.70 -14.74 6.04
C GLN A 230 16.82 -14.03 5.03
N ALA A 231 16.98 -12.71 4.87
CA ALA A 231 16.21 -11.91 3.90
C ALA A 231 16.35 -12.44 2.47
N ARG A 232 17.53 -12.94 2.07
CA ARG A 232 17.76 -13.56 0.76
C ARG A 232 17.02 -14.87 0.54
N GLU A 233 16.57 -15.54 1.63
CA GLU A 233 15.75 -16.76 1.56
C GLU A 233 14.26 -16.43 1.46
N VAL A 234 13.85 -15.25 1.94
CA VAL A 234 12.46 -14.80 2.03
C VAL A 234 12.08 -13.92 0.84
N GLY A 235 12.90 -12.91 0.51
CA GLY A 235 12.59 -11.90 -0.50
C GLY A 235 12.09 -12.46 -1.82
N PRO A 236 12.74 -13.47 -2.45
CA PRO A 236 12.28 -14.02 -3.72
C PRO A 236 10.89 -14.66 -3.71
N HIS A 237 10.29 -14.87 -2.56
CA HIS A 237 9.03 -15.59 -2.38
C HIS A 237 7.87 -14.70 -1.92
N VAL A 238 8.13 -13.44 -1.60
CA VAL A 238 7.11 -12.49 -1.14
C VAL A 238 7.08 -11.25 -2.03
N GLN A 239 5.92 -10.63 -2.16
CA GLN A 239 5.76 -9.44 -2.99
C GLN A 239 6.15 -8.16 -2.26
N SER A 240 6.07 -8.14 -0.90
CA SER A 240 6.60 -7.03 -0.11
C SER A 240 7.21 -7.48 1.21
N LEU A 241 8.16 -6.66 1.73
CA LEU A 241 8.76 -6.78 3.06
C LEU A 241 8.65 -5.45 3.80
N GLU A 242 8.39 -5.54 5.10
CA GLU A 242 8.03 -4.41 5.94
C GLU A 242 9.18 -3.94 6.85
N HIS A 243 9.20 -2.62 7.11
CA HIS A 243 10.05 -1.94 8.09
C HIS A 243 11.56 -2.05 7.86
N VAL A 244 12.01 -2.63 6.73
CA VAL A 244 13.42 -3.00 6.47
C VAL A 244 14.07 -3.71 7.66
N ARG A 245 13.22 -4.46 8.40
CA ARG A 245 13.57 -5.08 9.68
C ARG A 245 14.15 -6.47 9.47
N ASN A 246 15.14 -6.83 10.30
CA ASN A 246 15.88 -8.09 10.28
C ASN A 246 16.82 -8.25 9.06
N ILE A 247 16.82 -7.32 8.11
CA ILE A 247 17.73 -7.28 6.97
C ILE A 247 19.15 -6.94 7.45
N GLU A 248 19.27 -6.09 8.48
CA GLU A 248 20.54 -5.73 9.12
C GLU A 248 21.32 -6.96 9.57
N MET A 249 20.61 -8.01 10.04
CA MET A 249 21.21 -9.25 10.54
C MET A 249 21.83 -10.10 9.43
N ASP A 250 21.54 -9.81 8.18
CA ASP A 250 22.06 -10.53 7.02
C ASP A 250 23.14 -9.71 6.27
N CYS A 251 23.23 -8.41 6.54
CA CYS A 251 24.25 -7.52 6.00
C CYS A 251 25.60 -7.62 6.73
N VAL A 252 25.95 -8.82 7.23
CA VAL A 252 27.17 -9.11 7.99
C VAL A 252 27.90 -10.33 7.43
N ALA A 253 29.23 -10.37 7.52
CA ALA A 253 30.02 -11.46 6.96
C ALA A 253 29.70 -12.86 7.55
N ASN A 254 29.20 -12.92 8.78
CA ASN A 254 28.85 -14.15 9.49
C ASN A 254 27.34 -14.46 9.54
N ALA A 255 26.53 -13.87 8.65
CA ALA A 255 25.08 -14.01 8.62
C ALA A 255 24.57 -15.46 8.72
N SER A 256 25.24 -16.40 8.03
CA SER A 256 24.88 -17.82 8.08
C SER A 256 25.08 -18.48 9.44
N SER A 257 26.07 -18.03 10.26
CA SER A 257 26.24 -18.55 11.63
C SER A 257 25.26 -17.89 12.60
N THR A 258 24.99 -16.61 12.45
CA THR A 258 24.05 -15.89 13.33
C THR A 258 22.61 -16.34 13.16
N VAL A 259 22.17 -16.74 11.95
CA VAL A 259 20.82 -17.32 11.77
C VAL A 259 20.69 -18.67 12.47
N MET A 260 21.76 -19.50 12.49
CA MET A 260 21.74 -20.77 13.22
C MET A 260 21.68 -20.58 14.74
N GLU A 261 22.37 -19.56 15.27
CA GLU A 261 22.28 -19.17 16.68
C GLU A 261 20.87 -18.68 17.02
N ARG A 262 20.27 -17.83 16.19
CA ARG A 262 18.87 -17.35 16.33
C ARG A 262 17.89 -18.52 16.37
N ARG A 263 18.03 -19.52 15.50
CA ARG A 263 17.20 -20.75 15.50
C ARG A 263 17.27 -21.48 16.82
N GLY A 264 18.47 -21.62 17.42
CA GLY A 264 18.62 -22.24 18.73
C GLY A 264 17.95 -21.44 19.85
N LEU A 265 17.89 -20.12 19.77
CA LEU A 265 17.17 -19.27 20.73
C LEU A 265 15.66 -19.31 20.51
N LEU A 266 15.20 -19.51 19.28
CA LEU A 266 13.78 -19.66 18.95
C LEU A 266 13.18 -20.99 19.44
N ASP A 267 14.00 -21.99 19.80
CA ASP A 267 13.55 -23.14 20.58
C ASP A 267 13.04 -22.74 21.97
N ASN A 268 13.21 -21.47 22.33
CA ASN A 268 12.68 -20.82 23.52
C ASN A 268 12.98 -21.56 24.84
N PRO A 269 14.27 -21.85 25.14
CA PRO A 269 14.64 -22.63 26.36
C PRO A 269 14.28 -21.92 27.66
N ASP A 270 14.11 -20.58 27.62
CA ASP A 270 13.78 -19.77 28.79
C ASP A 270 12.27 -19.64 29.03
N GLY A 271 11.43 -20.13 28.10
CA GLY A 271 9.96 -20.10 28.18
C GLY A 271 9.36 -18.69 28.16
N LEU A 272 9.94 -17.80 27.33
CA LEU A 272 9.46 -16.43 27.12
C LEU A 272 8.17 -16.42 26.31
N ASP A 273 7.31 -15.41 26.52
CA ASP A 273 6.26 -15.11 25.56
C ASP A 273 6.85 -14.62 24.21
N GLY A 274 6.03 -14.62 23.16
CA GLY A 274 6.50 -14.28 21.81
C GLY A 274 7.07 -12.86 21.70
N ALA A 275 6.49 -11.89 22.40
CA ALA A 275 6.95 -10.50 22.40
C ALA A 275 8.30 -10.33 23.11
N ALA A 276 8.48 -11.00 24.24
CA ALA A 276 9.74 -11.00 25.00
C ALA A 276 10.85 -11.72 24.22
N LEU A 277 10.54 -12.88 23.63
CA LEU A 277 11.48 -13.64 22.80
C LEU A 277 11.96 -12.82 21.60
N ARG A 278 11.05 -12.17 20.87
CA ARG A 278 11.38 -11.24 19.79
C ARG A 278 12.27 -10.10 20.25
N SER A 279 11.91 -9.47 21.38
CA SER A 279 12.68 -8.35 21.94
C SER A 279 14.08 -8.78 22.34
N GLN A 280 14.25 -9.98 22.91
CA GLN A 280 15.55 -10.57 23.22
C GLN A 280 16.42 -10.73 21.98
N LEU A 281 15.87 -11.31 20.90
CA LEU A 281 16.60 -11.54 19.64
C LEU A 281 16.99 -10.21 18.97
N HIS A 282 16.08 -9.24 18.93
CA HIS A 282 16.40 -7.90 18.42
C HIS A 282 17.50 -7.22 19.24
N GLY A 283 17.44 -7.32 20.58
CA GLY A 283 18.45 -6.76 21.48
C GLY A 283 19.84 -7.39 21.30
N LEU A 284 19.89 -8.68 21.01
CA LEU A 284 21.15 -9.40 20.83
C LEU A 284 21.82 -9.15 19.46
N TYR A 285 21.02 -8.97 18.39
CA TYR A 285 21.56 -9.05 17.04
C TYR A 285 21.50 -7.73 16.26
N ARG A 286 20.49 -6.85 16.46
CA ARG A 286 20.28 -5.67 15.62
C ARG A 286 21.46 -4.70 15.62
N ILE A 287 21.78 -4.10 16.77
CA ILE A 287 22.86 -3.11 16.84
C ILE A 287 24.23 -3.71 16.53
N PRO A 288 24.59 -4.91 17.08
CA PRO A 288 25.85 -5.56 16.69
C PRO A 288 25.98 -5.86 15.20
N SER A 289 24.88 -6.18 14.52
CA SER A 289 24.88 -6.39 13.06
C SER A 289 25.11 -5.09 12.30
N ILE A 290 24.48 -4.00 12.71
CA ILE A 290 24.69 -2.66 12.11
C ILE A 290 26.17 -2.25 12.26
N GLU A 291 26.77 -2.44 13.44
CA GLU A 291 28.17 -2.13 13.70
C GLU A 291 29.14 -3.02 12.90
N ALA A 292 28.73 -4.25 12.58
CA ALA A 292 29.50 -5.23 11.81
C ALA A 292 29.15 -5.25 10.31
N TYR A 293 28.55 -4.19 9.79
CA TYR A 293 28.13 -4.09 8.41
C TYR A 293 29.21 -4.49 7.40
N ASP A 294 28.85 -5.35 6.47
CA ASP A 294 29.67 -5.80 5.35
C ASP A 294 28.99 -5.41 4.02
N GLU A 295 29.61 -4.48 3.29
CA GLU A 295 29.09 -3.92 2.06
C GLU A 295 28.83 -5.00 0.98
N ALA A 296 29.77 -5.95 0.82
CA ALA A 296 29.67 -6.99 -0.19
C ALA A 296 28.52 -7.95 0.13
N GLN A 297 28.40 -8.38 1.39
CA GLN A 297 27.31 -9.24 1.84
C GLN A 297 25.96 -8.54 1.73
N CYS A 298 25.88 -7.27 2.14
CA CYS A 298 24.65 -6.49 2.04
C CYS A 298 24.23 -6.29 0.57
N GLY A 299 25.18 -6.07 -0.34
CA GLY A 299 24.93 -6.00 -1.77
C GLY A 299 24.30 -7.30 -2.33
N GLU A 300 24.75 -8.48 -1.87
CA GLU A 300 24.12 -9.76 -2.25
C GLU A 300 22.68 -9.88 -1.69
N VAL A 301 22.45 -9.43 -0.45
CA VAL A 301 21.12 -9.42 0.16
C VAL A 301 20.17 -8.51 -0.62
N ILE A 302 20.59 -7.27 -0.92
CA ILE A 302 19.82 -6.30 -1.72
C ILE A 302 19.50 -6.88 -3.12
N ALA A 303 20.48 -7.49 -3.78
CA ALA A 303 20.30 -8.09 -5.09
C ALA A 303 19.25 -9.23 -5.10
N SER A 304 19.06 -9.92 -3.98
CA SER A 304 18.04 -10.97 -3.85
C SER A 304 16.60 -10.43 -3.73
N MET A 305 16.44 -9.12 -3.48
CA MET A 305 15.15 -8.47 -3.23
C MET A 305 14.70 -7.53 -4.38
N MET A 306 15.33 -7.63 -5.56
CA MET A 306 15.04 -6.75 -6.70
C MET A 306 13.59 -6.78 -7.19
N SER A 307 12.83 -7.84 -6.91
CA SER A 307 11.42 -7.99 -7.25
C SER A 307 10.48 -7.80 -6.06
N THR A 308 10.99 -7.46 -4.87
CA THR A 308 10.23 -7.41 -3.62
C THR A 308 10.10 -5.97 -3.16
N ILE A 309 8.87 -5.44 -3.13
CA ILE A 309 8.61 -4.08 -2.68
C ILE A 309 9.02 -3.95 -1.21
N GLN A 310 9.86 -2.97 -0.90
CA GLN A 310 10.22 -2.66 0.48
C GLN A 310 9.30 -1.55 0.99
N VAL A 311 8.61 -1.80 2.10
CA VAL A 311 7.74 -0.81 2.77
C VAL A 311 8.40 -0.43 4.09
N PRO A 312 9.31 0.55 4.09
CA PRO A 312 10.26 0.74 5.18
C PRO A 312 9.64 1.36 6.44
N THR A 313 8.50 2.01 6.33
CA THR A 313 7.88 2.77 7.44
C THR A 313 8.90 3.65 8.17
N LEU A 314 9.67 4.41 7.39
CA LEU A 314 10.78 5.23 7.91
C LEU A 314 10.32 6.24 8.96
N ARG A 315 9.07 6.74 8.86
CA ARG A 315 8.51 7.60 9.89
C ARG A 315 8.51 6.93 11.27
N LEU A 316 8.28 5.60 11.33
CA LEU A 316 8.35 4.81 12.56
C LEU A 316 9.79 4.57 12.98
N ASN A 317 10.59 4.04 12.08
CA ASN A 317 11.99 3.69 12.35
C ASN A 317 12.84 4.90 12.73
N SER A 318 12.50 6.10 12.27
CA SER A 318 13.27 7.33 12.48
C SER A 318 12.67 8.30 13.51
N MET A 319 11.80 7.83 14.40
CA MET A 319 11.20 8.67 15.46
C MET A 319 12.22 9.38 16.35
N ALA A 320 13.40 8.80 16.58
CA ALA A 320 14.47 9.46 17.31
C ALA A 320 15.08 10.66 16.54
N LEU A 321 14.95 10.68 15.20
CA LEU A 321 15.42 11.78 14.34
C LEU A 321 14.34 12.85 14.13
N GLN A 322 13.07 12.46 14.07
CA GLN A 322 11.93 13.36 13.82
C GLN A 322 10.68 12.85 14.54
N HIS A 323 10.56 13.23 15.80
CA HIS A 323 9.41 12.88 16.60
C HIS A 323 8.15 13.68 16.19
N PRO A 324 6.94 13.09 16.15
CA PRO A 324 5.71 13.83 15.84
C PRO A 324 5.53 15.10 16.71
N PHE A 325 5.82 15.04 18.00
CA PHE A 325 5.74 16.20 18.91
C PHE A 325 6.68 17.35 18.58
N SER A 326 7.71 17.12 17.76
CA SER A 326 8.62 18.17 17.31
C SER A 326 8.07 18.97 16.11
N ARG A 327 6.97 18.53 15.53
CA ARG A 327 6.35 19.19 14.38
C ARG A 327 5.50 20.36 14.84
N SER A 328 5.62 21.48 14.16
CA SER A 328 4.93 22.73 14.52
C SER A 328 3.40 22.68 14.30
N ASP A 329 2.92 21.73 13.52
CA ASP A 329 1.51 21.49 13.19
C ASP A 329 0.88 20.35 14.01
N TRP A 330 1.63 19.71 14.93
CA TRP A 330 1.15 18.52 15.65
C TRP A 330 -0.11 18.77 16.49
N ASP A 331 -0.21 19.90 17.15
CA ASP A 331 -1.40 20.26 17.95
C ASP A 331 -2.66 20.30 17.05
N GLN A 332 -2.54 20.84 15.82
CA GLN A 332 -3.64 20.88 14.86
C GLN A 332 -4.02 19.48 14.34
N VAL A 333 -3.05 18.55 14.31
CA VAL A 333 -3.32 17.14 13.97
C VAL A 333 -4.14 16.51 15.09
N VAL A 334 -3.70 16.66 16.35
CA VAL A 334 -4.38 16.08 17.52
C VAL A 334 -5.81 16.59 17.65
N GLU A 335 -6.07 17.87 17.35
CA GLU A 335 -7.42 18.46 17.35
C GLU A 335 -8.41 17.77 16.39
N LYS A 336 -7.92 17.06 15.39
CA LYS A 336 -8.74 16.33 14.42
C LYS A 336 -8.91 14.84 14.74
N LEU A 337 -8.14 14.34 15.72
CA LEU A 337 -8.26 12.96 16.17
C LEU A 337 -9.49 12.80 17.07
N PRO A 338 -10.00 11.56 17.25
CA PRO A 338 -11.07 11.31 18.21
C PRO A 338 -10.74 11.84 19.61
N GLU A 339 -11.71 12.42 20.30
CA GLU A 339 -11.53 12.96 21.67
C GLU A 339 -10.96 11.95 22.66
N THR A 340 -11.16 10.66 22.40
CA THR A 340 -10.62 9.54 23.18
C THR A 340 -9.10 9.39 23.05
N VAL A 341 -8.47 10.07 22.10
CA VAL A 341 -7.03 10.01 21.79
C VAL A 341 -6.25 11.19 22.35
N ASN A 342 -6.71 11.76 23.47
CA ASN A 342 -6.11 12.92 24.12
C ASN A 342 -4.70 12.66 24.68
N ASP A 343 -4.31 11.39 24.86
CA ASP A 343 -2.96 10.97 25.26
C ASP A 343 -1.90 11.18 24.17
N TRP A 344 -2.31 11.59 22.96
CA TRP A 344 -1.40 11.93 21.86
C TRP A 344 -1.01 13.42 21.84
N ALA A 345 -1.55 14.25 22.75
CA ALA A 345 -1.11 15.62 22.91
C ALA A 345 0.39 15.68 23.29
N ALA A 346 1.11 16.65 22.71
CA ALA A 346 2.51 16.86 23.09
C ALA A 346 2.59 17.25 24.57
N PRO A 347 3.55 16.70 25.35
CA PRO A 347 3.74 17.08 26.73
C PRO A 347 4.03 18.58 26.89
N GLU A 348 3.37 19.26 27.85
CA GLU A 348 3.54 20.68 28.13
C GLU A 348 4.98 21.08 28.49
N ASP A 349 5.74 20.15 29.08
CA ASP A 349 7.15 20.36 29.46
C ASP A 349 8.14 20.20 28.29
N GLY A 350 7.63 19.94 27.08
CA GLY A 350 8.43 19.70 25.88
C GLY A 350 9.23 18.39 25.91
N SER A 351 8.94 17.50 26.86
CA SER A 351 9.60 16.19 26.91
C SER A 351 9.15 15.30 25.74
N MET A 352 10.03 14.40 25.31
CA MET A 352 9.73 13.40 24.29
C MET A 352 9.25 12.08 24.92
N GLY A 353 8.70 12.13 26.14
CA GLY A 353 8.15 10.95 26.79
C GLY A 353 9.17 9.87 27.16
N GLY A 354 10.42 10.24 27.47
CA GLY A 354 11.47 9.32 27.93
C GLY A 354 12.03 8.40 26.83
N ARG A 355 11.87 8.78 25.56
CA ARG A 355 12.28 7.95 24.40
C ARG A 355 13.78 7.95 24.18
N SER A 356 14.23 6.86 23.55
CA SER A 356 15.60 6.72 23.10
C SER A 356 16.02 7.88 22.22
N THR A 357 17.18 8.45 22.50
CA THR A 357 17.90 9.40 21.61
C THR A 357 18.94 8.69 20.75
N ASP A 358 19.01 7.37 20.84
CA ASP A 358 19.89 6.56 19.99
C ASP A 358 19.39 6.58 18.55
N THR A 359 20.21 7.05 17.65
CA THR A 359 19.91 7.16 16.22
C THR A 359 20.52 6.05 15.38
N THR A 360 21.18 5.05 16.00
CA THR A 360 21.88 3.98 15.27
C THR A 360 20.97 3.25 14.30
N PHE A 361 19.81 2.75 14.78
CA PHE A 361 18.84 2.07 13.92
C PHE A 361 18.07 3.01 12.99
N PRO A 362 17.64 4.22 13.41
CA PRO A 362 17.13 5.25 12.52
C PRO A 362 18.06 5.60 11.35
N ASP A 363 19.32 5.91 11.62
CA ASP A 363 20.31 6.26 10.59
C ASP A 363 20.58 5.07 9.67
N TRP A 364 20.66 3.86 10.23
CA TRP A 364 20.76 2.61 9.45
C TRP A 364 19.57 2.43 8.51
N SER A 365 18.34 2.63 8.99
CA SER A 365 17.12 2.46 8.17
C SER A 365 17.12 3.41 6.97
N LEU A 366 17.50 4.68 7.17
CA LEU A 366 17.65 5.64 6.08
C LEU A 366 18.74 5.22 5.08
N PHE A 367 19.89 4.82 5.60
CA PHE A 367 21.02 4.36 4.78
C PHE A 367 20.66 3.13 3.95
N LEU A 368 20.03 2.12 4.55
CA LEU A 368 19.66 0.89 3.86
C LEU A 368 18.63 1.14 2.77
N VAL A 369 17.61 1.98 3.03
CA VAL A 369 16.62 2.37 2.02
C VAL A 369 17.26 3.13 0.87
N GLY A 370 18.23 4.02 1.15
CA GLY A 370 19.02 4.70 0.11
C GLY A 370 19.78 3.70 -0.77
N LEU A 371 20.48 2.73 -0.17
CA LEU A 371 21.18 1.66 -0.92
C LEU A 371 20.23 0.82 -1.78
N MET A 372 19.07 0.44 -1.24
CA MET A 372 18.06 -0.32 -1.98
C MET A 372 17.51 0.49 -3.15
N HIS A 373 17.22 1.77 -2.93
CA HIS A 373 16.77 2.67 -3.99
C HIS A 373 17.81 2.83 -5.09
N GLU A 374 19.08 3.10 -4.75
CA GLU A 374 20.19 3.19 -5.71
C GLU A 374 20.38 1.90 -6.50
N ALA A 375 20.16 0.74 -5.89
CA ALA A 375 20.19 -0.56 -6.54
C ALA A 375 18.98 -0.83 -7.45
N GLY A 376 17.89 -0.04 -7.35
CA GLY A 376 16.66 -0.21 -8.12
C GLY A 376 15.63 -1.15 -7.47
N VAL A 377 15.76 -1.46 -6.19
CA VAL A 377 14.74 -2.19 -5.42
C VAL A 377 13.48 -1.32 -5.33
N PRO A 378 12.28 -1.87 -5.61
CA PRO A 378 11.05 -1.09 -5.53
C PRO A 378 10.71 -0.72 -4.08
N ILE A 379 10.36 0.57 -3.85
CA ILE A 379 10.01 1.10 -2.54
C ILE A 379 8.52 1.46 -2.53
N GLY A 380 7.78 1.02 -1.50
CA GLY A 380 6.40 1.38 -1.20
C GLY A 380 6.31 2.27 0.04
N ALA A 381 5.34 3.19 0.10
CA ALA A 381 5.12 4.06 1.24
C ALA A 381 4.01 3.53 2.15
N GLY A 382 4.33 3.27 3.41
CA GLY A 382 3.39 2.85 4.45
C GLY A 382 3.75 3.44 5.80
N THR A 383 2.79 3.54 6.72
CA THR A 383 2.99 4.30 7.95
C THR A 383 3.01 3.47 9.22
N ASP A 384 2.45 2.28 9.20
CA ASP A 384 2.18 1.49 10.41
C ASP A 384 1.19 2.21 11.36
N THR A 385 0.21 2.96 10.77
CA THR A 385 -0.81 3.68 11.57
C THR A 385 -1.77 2.70 12.24
N PRO A 386 -2.19 2.94 13.52
CA PRO A 386 -1.93 4.11 14.38
C PRO A 386 -0.73 3.94 15.32
N ILE A 387 0.19 3.02 15.06
CA ILE A 387 1.30 2.67 15.96
C ILE A 387 2.25 3.87 16.13
N ALA A 388 2.68 4.12 17.37
CA ALA A 388 3.71 5.11 17.70
C ALA A 388 3.39 6.52 17.13
N PHE A 389 2.19 7.04 17.45
CA PHE A 389 1.69 8.35 17.01
C PHE A 389 1.60 8.53 15.49
N ALA A 390 1.37 7.45 14.77
CA ALA A 390 1.03 7.54 13.35
C ALA A 390 -0.42 7.97 13.18
N ALA A 391 -0.69 9.27 13.08
CA ALA A 391 -2.02 9.77 12.81
C ALA A 391 -2.46 9.36 11.39
N PRO A 392 -3.65 8.72 11.26
CA PRO A 392 -4.13 8.22 9.98
C PRO A 392 -4.13 9.30 8.88
N GLY A 393 -3.61 8.98 7.71
CA GLY A 393 -3.46 9.90 6.59
C GLY A 393 -2.33 10.93 6.76
N TYR A 394 -2.29 11.67 7.87
CA TYR A 394 -1.24 12.66 8.14
C TYR A 394 0.17 12.06 8.09
N SER A 395 0.35 10.87 8.66
CA SER A 395 1.67 10.24 8.79
C SER A 395 2.23 9.72 7.47
N LEU A 396 1.40 9.51 6.43
CA LEU A 396 1.88 9.16 5.11
C LEU A 396 2.77 10.27 4.53
N HIS A 397 2.39 11.52 4.70
CA HIS A 397 3.23 12.63 4.24
C HIS A 397 4.56 12.71 5.01
N SER A 398 4.58 12.29 6.29
CA SER A 398 5.83 12.17 7.03
C SER A 398 6.71 11.03 6.48
N GLU A 399 6.10 9.92 6.06
CA GLU A 399 6.81 8.85 5.37
C GLU A 399 7.43 9.33 4.06
N LEU A 400 6.67 10.05 3.23
CA LEU A 400 7.18 10.63 1.98
C LEU A 400 8.39 11.58 2.23
N GLU A 401 8.32 12.42 3.27
CA GLU A 401 9.45 13.27 3.70
C GLU A 401 10.68 12.44 4.06
N MET A 402 10.49 11.32 4.78
CA MET A 402 11.59 10.44 5.18
C MET A 402 12.16 9.65 4.01
N LEU A 403 11.34 9.25 3.05
CA LEU A 403 11.81 8.61 1.80
C LEU A 403 12.70 9.57 1.00
N VAL A 404 12.30 10.85 0.87
CA VAL A 404 13.16 11.86 0.23
C VAL A 404 14.45 12.08 1.02
N ARG A 405 14.38 12.07 2.36
CA ARG A 405 15.59 12.15 3.21
C ARG A 405 16.51 10.94 3.04
N ALA A 406 15.97 9.76 2.73
CA ALA A 406 16.73 8.55 2.42
C ALA A 406 17.38 8.57 1.01
N GLY A 407 17.03 9.54 0.15
CA GLY A 407 17.65 9.72 -1.17
C GLY A 407 16.71 9.62 -2.36
N LEU A 408 15.43 9.32 -2.17
CA LEU A 408 14.46 9.32 -3.26
C LEU A 408 14.18 10.76 -3.73
N SER A 409 13.96 10.94 -5.03
CA SER A 409 13.40 12.20 -5.52
C SER A 409 11.93 12.35 -5.09
N PRO A 410 11.37 13.58 -5.06
CA PRO A 410 9.95 13.76 -4.76
C PRO A 410 9.02 12.95 -5.68
N MET A 411 9.36 12.78 -6.96
CA MET A 411 8.59 11.95 -7.90
C MET A 411 8.63 10.47 -7.50
N GLU A 412 9.78 9.95 -7.08
CA GLU A 412 9.92 8.56 -6.64
C GLU A 412 9.21 8.31 -5.30
N ALA A 413 9.22 9.30 -4.41
CA ALA A 413 8.41 9.26 -3.20
C ALA A 413 6.91 9.23 -3.51
N LEU A 414 6.42 10.01 -4.48
CA LEU A 414 5.03 9.90 -4.95
C LEU A 414 4.75 8.55 -5.60
N LYS A 415 5.69 8.03 -6.39
CA LYS A 415 5.60 6.68 -7.00
C LYS A 415 5.40 5.60 -5.95
N SER A 416 6.08 5.71 -4.80
CA SER A 416 5.96 4.73 -3.70
C SER A 416 4.58 4.70 -3.04
N ALA A 417 3.81 5.80 -3.13
CA ALA A 417 2.46 5.93 -2.59
C ALA A 417 1.35 5.89 -3.66
N THR A 418 1.66 5.55 -4.90
CA THR A 418 0.66 5.54 -5.99
C THR A 418 0.72 4.25 -6.80
N ILE A 419 1.67 4.11 -7.72
CA ILE A 419 1.73 2.95 -8.62
C ILE A 419 2.31 1.70 -7.93
N ARG A 420 3.27 1.84 -7.00
CA ARG A 420 3.89 0.69 -6.32
C ARG A 420 2.90 -0.18 -5.54
N PRO A 421 1.96 0.39 -4.75
CA PRO A 421 0.89 -0.40 -4.15
C PRO A 421 -0.02 -1.10 -5.17
N ALA A 422 -0.31 -0.45 -6.29
CA ALA A 422 -1.10 -1.05 -7.36
C ALA A 422 -0.39 -2.26 -7.98
N GLU A 423 0.93 -2.17 -8.23
CA GLU A 423 1.75 -3.28 -8.73
C GLU A 423 1.72 -4.51 -7.81
N PHE A 424 1.68 -4.32 -6.48
CA PHE A 424 1.58 -5.44 -5.53
C PHE A 424 0.31 -6.28 -5.75
N PHE A 425 -0.79 -5.63 -6.10
CA PHE A 425 -2.08 -6.28 -6.35
C PHE A 425 -2.34 -6.57 -7.83
N SER A 426 -1.38 -6.29 -8.74
CA SER A 426 -1.55 -6.37 -10.20
C SER A 426 -2.71 -5.50 -10.71
N LEU A 427 -2.84 -4.30 -10.14
CA LEU A 427 -3.86 -3.30 -10.47
C LEU A 427 -3.26 -2.07 -11.17
N GLU A 428 -2.02 -2.12 -11.62
CA GLU A 428 -1.33 -1.00 -12.29
C GLU A 428 -2.01 -0.59 -13.60
N ASP A 429 -2.76 -1.46 -14.23
CA ASP A 429 -3.59 -1.14 -15.40
C ASP A 429 -4.91 -0.44 -15.02
N GLU A 430 -5.33 -0.51 -13.75
CA GLU A 430 -6.59 0.03 -13.26
C GLU A 430 -6.43 1.33 -12.46
N MET A 431 -5.28 1.55 -11.79
CA MET A 431 -5.07 2.68 -10.89
C MET A 431 -3.59 3.05 -10.73
N GLY A 432 -3.29 4.10 -9.96
CA GLY A 432 -1.92 4.54 -9.64
C GLY A 432 -1.32 5.57 -10.60
N THR A 433 -1.96 5.84 -11.75
CA THR A 433 -1.62 6.91 -12.71
C THR A 433 -2.88 7.62 -13.20
N ILE A 434 -2.71 8.78 -13.87
CA ILE A 434 -3.83 9.58 -14.42
C ILE A 434 -3.93 9.32 -15.92
N GLU A 435 -4.66 8.27 -16.29
CA GLU A 435 -4.82 7.81 -17.66
C GLU A 435 -6.27 7.42 -17.95
N VAL A 436 -6.66 7.55 -19.24
CA VAL A 436 -7.99 7.14 -19.69
C VAL A 436 -8.21 5.65 -19.46
N GLY A 437 -9.33 5.30 -18.88
CA GLY A 437 -9.72 3.93 -18.55
C GLY A 437 -9.34 3.48 -17.13
N LYS A 438 -8.63 4.31 -16.37
CA LYS A 438 -8.29 4.03 -14.97
C LYS A 438 -9.34 4.61 -14.00
N LEU A 439 -9.34 4.08 -12.79
CA LEU A 439 -10.18 4.53 -11.69
C LEU A 439 -9.87 5.99 -11.34
N ALA A 440 -10.91 6.77 -11.07
CA ALA A 440 -10.79 8.17 -10.71
C ALA A 440 -10.62 8.33 -9.20
N ASP A 441 -9.46 7.90 -8.70
CA ASP A 441 -8.96 8.22 -7.36
C ASP A 441 -7.84 9.25 -7.52
N LEU A 442 -8.10 10.51 -7.12
CA LEU A 442 -7.24 11.65 -7.45
C LEU A 442 -7.12 12.59 -6.25
N VAL A 443 -6.00 13.31 -6.16
CA VAL A 443 -5.78 14.35 -5.15
C VAL A 443 -5.39 15.66 -5.83
N LEU A 444 -6.14 16.72 -5.53
CA LEU A 444 -5.84 18.08 -5.97
C LEU A 444 -5.04 18.80 -4.88
N LEU A 445 -3.85 19.28 -5.23
CA LEU A 445 -2.92 19.97 -4.34
C LEU A 445 -2.83 21.46 -4.71
N GLU A 446 -2.70 22.32 -3.71
CA GLU A 446 -2.45 23.76 -3.89
C GLU A 446 -1.03 24.05 -4.40
N ARG A 447 -0.04 23.23 -3.99
CA ARG A 447 1.38 23.47 -4.23
C ARG A 447 2.02 22.28 -4.92
N ASN A 448 3.09 22.54 -5.70
CA ASN A 448 3.80 21.51 -6.45
C ASN A 448 4.60 20.57 -5.53
N PRO A 449 4.22 19.30 -5.37
CA PRO A 449 4.94 18.36 -4.51
C PRO A 449 6.33 17.99 -5.02
N LEU A 450 6.65 18.32 -6.28
CA LEU A 450 7.99 18.09 -6.84
C LEU A 450 8.99 19.17 -6.48
N ASP A 451 8.52 20.39 -6.10
CA ASP A 451 9.39 21.45 -5.61
C ASP A 451 9.80 21.20 -4.15
N ASP A 452 8.89 20.65 -3.36
CA ASP A 452 9.10 20.22 -1.98
C ASP A 452 8.05 19.16 -1.64
N ILE A 453 8.47 17.95 -1.25
CA ILE A 453 7.56 16.84 -0.96
C ILE A 453 6.59 17.15 0.20
N THR A 454 6.95 18.09 1.10
CA THR A 454 6.05 18.55 2.17
C THR A 454 4.77 19.17 1.63
N PHE A 455 4.76 19.64 0.38
CA PHE A 455 3.59 20.20 -0.30
C PHE A 455 2.54 19.15 -0.68
N SER A 456 2.85 17.87 -0.59
CA SER A 456 1.86 16.78 -0.65
C SER A 456 0.76 16.92 0.41
N ARG A 457 1.02 17.69 1.50
CA ARG A 457 0.04 18.03 2.55
C ARG A 457 -0.95 19.11 2.14
N SER A 458 -0.73 19.82 1.01
CA SER A 458 -1.57 20.95 0.58
C SER A 458 -2.86 20.52 -0.14
N VAL A 459 -3.52 19.49 0.37
CA VAL A 459 -4.74 18.89 -0.21
C VAL A 459 -5.88 19.91 -0.25
N GLN A 460 -6.42 20.16 -1.45
CA GLN A 460 -7.56 21.05 -1.70
C GLN A 460 -8.85 20.28 -1.98
N ALA A 461 -8.73 19.15 -2.64
CA ALA A 461 -9.84 18.26 -2.93
C ALA A 461 -9.35 16.83 -3.12
N VAL A 462 -10.25 15.87 -2.98
CA VAL A 462 -10.03 14.46 -3.27
C VAL A 462 -11.13 13.96 -4.18
N VAL A 463 -10.78 13.16 -5.17
CA VAL A 463 -11.75 12.30 -5.87
C VAL A 463 -11.51 10.88 -5.39
N THR A 464 -12.53 10.26 -4.83
CA THR A 464 -12.49 8.86 -4.39
C THR A 464 -13.65 8.11 -5.00
N LYS A 465 -13.39 6.97 -5.63
CA LYS A 465 -14.43 6.18 -6.33
C LYS A 465 -15.26 7.02 -7.33
N GLY A 466 -14.64 8.09 -7.87
CA GLY A 466 -15.28 9.03 -8.80
C GLY A 466 -16.08 10.17 -8.14
N GLU A 467 -16.26 10.17 -6.84
CA GLU A 467 -16.92 11.24 -6.08
C GLU A 467 -15.91 12.35 -5.74
N PHE A 468 -16.27 13.61 -6.06
CA PHE A 468 -15.46 14.78 -5.74
C PHE A 468 -15.78 15.27 -4.33
N LEU A 469 -14.76 15.44 -3.51
CA LEU A 469 -14.84 15.97 -2.15
C LEU A 469 -14.01 17.25 -2.07
N SER A 470 -14.66 18.39 -1.92
CA SER A 470 -14.02 19.68 -1.71
C SER A 470 -13.31 19.75 -0.35
N ARG A 471 -12.41 20.72 -0.14
CA ARG A 471 -11.75 20.92 1.15
C ARG A 471 -12.73 21.04 2.31
N SER A 472 -13.87 21.72 2.11
CA SER A 472 -14.88 21.88 3.15
C SER A 472 -15.59 20.58 3.53
N GLU A 473 -15.81 19.70 2.56
CA GLU A 473 -16.38 18.36 2.79
C GLU A 473 -15.37 17.46 3.51
N LEU A 474 -14.11 17.49 3.08
CA LEU A 474 -13.03 16.77 3.75
C LEU A 474 -12.85 17.23 5.21
N ASP A 475 -12.95 18.55 5.47
CA ASP A 475 -12.90 19.08 6.84
C ASP A 475 -14.10 18.66 7.69
N ALA A 476 -15.24 18.38 7.07
CA ALA A 476 -16.43 17.88 7.78
C ALA A 476 -16.29 16.41 8.21
N LEU A 477 -15.44 15.60 7.54
CA LEU A 477 -15.21 14.21 7.89
C LEU A 477 -14.43 14.02 9.21
N VAL A 478 -13.73 15.06 9.67
CA VAL A 478 -12.80 15.01 10.82
C VAL A 478 -13.17 15.98 11.95
N ARG A 479 -14.45 16.33 12.06
CA ARG A 479 -15.01 17.23 13.10
C ARG A 479 -15.69 16.45 14.22
#